data_3d178dae3edcbefca88da54d6babca32
#
_entry.id   3d178dae3edcbefca88da54d6babca32
#
_cell.length_a   1.000
_cell.length_b   1.000
_cell.length_c   1.000
_cell.angle_alpha   90.00
_cell.angle_beta   90.00
_cell.angle_gamma   90.00
#
_symmetry.space_group_name_H-M   'P 1'
#
loop_
_entity.id
_entity.type
_entity.pdbx_description
1 polymer ?
#
loop_
_entity_poly.entity_id
_entity_poly.type
_entity_poly.pdbx_seq_one_letter_code
_entity_poly.pdbx_strand_id
1 'polypeptide(L)'
;VILHSHSDMVCIKDEGVDHDFAKDPIRVYAEGDVVTAEGTTLGGDDGIGVAFMMAYMTDKQAKHPALECVFTADEETTMNGGIHLDYSQFKAKYYVNLDGFGFAVGSAGEIDARVLMPRGHEPVRPGWQALCLKIEGLHGGHSGNQALLERASAIILLDRLLLDLEEQSTFQLITAKGGREGGCMATAIAATASAIIAVPDTKAAETVLA
;
A
#
# COMPACT_ATOMS: atom_id res chain seq x y z
N VAL A 1 -26.64 3.21 17.91
CA VAL A 1 -25.38 2.53 17.54
C VAL A 1 -24.80 3.29 16.38
N ILE A 2 -23.48 3.58 16.42
CA ILE A 2 -22.74 4.05 15.26
C ILE A 2 -22.27 2.80 14.50
N LEU A 3 -22.49 2.79 13.17
CA LEU A 3 -21.82 1.90 12.23
C LEU A 3 -20.84 2.76 11.42
N HIS A 4 -19.63 2.29 11.27
CA HIS A 4 -18.58 3.01 10.56
C HIS A 4 -17.93 2.13 9.49
N SER A 5 -17.61 2.73 8.35
CA SER A 5 -16.90 2.16 7.24
C SER A 5 -16.19 3.26 6.46
N HIS A 6 -15.08 2.97 5.79
CA HIS A 6 -14.48 3.91 4.86
C HIS A 6 -14.96 3.67 3.42
N SER A 7 -14.95 4.70 2.60
CA SER A 7 -15.51 4.70 1.24
C SER A 7 -14.47 4.74 0.13
N ASP A 8 -13.22 4.95 0.48
CA ASP A 8 -12.08 4.88 -0.43
C ASP A 8 -11.51 3.46 -0.50
N MET A 9 -10.56 3.23 -1.38
CA MET A 9 -9.93 1.95 -1.58
C MET A 9 -8.47 2.11 -2.01
N VAL A 10 -7.67 1.08 -1.80
CA VAL A 10 -6.33 0.97 -2.40
C VAL A 10 -6.46 0.84 -3.91
N CYS A 11 -5.92 1.81 -4.66
CA CYS A 11 -5.99 1.87 -6.12
C CYS A 11 -4.73 1.26 -6.76
N ILE A 12 -4.71 -0.07 -6.95
CA ILE A 12 -3.62 -0.80 -7.60
C ILE A 12 -4.15 -1.58 -8.79
N LYS A 13 -3.38 -1.61 -9.87
CA LYS A 13 -3.67 -2.40 -11.08
C LYS A 13 -2.49 -3.27 -11.48
N ASP A 14 -2.77 -4.33 -12.21
CA ASP A 14 -1.75 -5.20 -12.77
C ASP A 14 -0.95 -4.50 -13.88
N GLU A 15 0.28 -4.96 -14.11
CA GLU A 15 1.14 -4.44 -15.17
C GLU A 15 0.47 -4.63 -16.54
N GLY A 16 0.45 -3.56 -17.34
CA GLY A 16 -0.15 -3.57 -18.68
C GLY A 16 -1.68 -3.39 -18.70
N VAL A 17 -2.34 -3.26 -17.56
CA VAL A 17 -3.78 -2.97 -17.51
C VAL A 17 -4.02 -1.48 -17.74
N ASP A 18 -4.81 -1.16 -18.76
CA ASP A 18 -5.27 0.20 -19.04
C ASP A 18 -6.53 0.50 -18.22
N HIS A 19 -6.35 1.17 -17.08
CA HIS A 19 -7.41 1.56 -16.16
C HIS A 19 -7.06 2.87 -15.46
N ASP A 20 -7.98 3.82 -15.45
CA ASP A 20 -7.87 5.09 -14.72
C ASP A 20 -8.87 5.09 -13.56
N PHE A 21 -8.39 4.87 -12.34
CA PHE A 21 -9.24 4.83 -11.14
C PHE A 21 -10.05 6.10 -10.88
N ALA A 22 -9.67 7.24 -11.48
CA ALA A 22 -10.44 8.47 -11.38
C ALA A 22 -11.64 8.55 -12.35
N LYS A 23 -11.72 7.65 -13.34
CA LYS A 23 -12.71 7.70 -14.41
C LYS A 23 -13.41 6.38 -14.69
N ASP A 24 -12.66 5.28 -14.58
CA ASP A 24 -13.14 3.97 -15.01
C ASP A 24 -13.76 3.22 -13.83
N PRO A 25 -14.92 2.57 -14.04
CA PRO A 25 -15.50 1.72 -13.02
C PRO A 25 -14.70 0.43 -12.85
N ILE A 26 -14.64 -0.09 -11.63
CA ILE A 26 -14.04 -1.40 -11.36
C ILE A 26 -14.84 -2.48 -12.09
N ARG A 27 -14.17 -3.33 -12.86
CA ARG A 27 -14.78 -4.45 -13.58
C ARG A 27 -14.88 -5.65 -12.65
N VAL A 28 -16.02 -5.73 -11.98
CA VAL A 28 -16.30 -6.77 -10.99
C VAL A 28 -16.92 -8.00 -11.65
N TYR A 29 -16.48 -9.19 -11.26
CA TYR A 29 -17.08 -10.46 -11.67
C TYR A 29 -17.12 -11.46 -10.51
N ALA A 30 -17.95 -12.50 -10.64
CA ALA A 30 -18.05 -13.58 -9.67
C ALA A 30 -17.41 -14.85 -10.23
N GLU A 31 -16.58 -15.49 -9.43
CA GLU A 31 -15.98 -16.80 -9.73
C GLU A 31 -16.30 -17.76 -8.57
N GLY A 32 -17.26 -18.65 -8.80
CA GLY A 32 -17.85 -19.47 -7.74
C GLY A 32 -18.50 -18.60 -6.67
N ASP A 33 -18.04 -18.72 -5.42
CA ASP A 33 -18.55 -17.96 -4.28
C ASP A 33 -17.73 -16.70 -3.98
N VAL A 34 -16.79 -16.36 -4.85
CA VAL A 34 -15.89 -15.20 -4.68
C VAL A 34 -16.25 -14.10 -5.67
N VAL A 35 -16.30 -12.86 -5.19
CA VAL A 35 -16.39 -11.67 -6.03
C VAL A 35 -14.99 -11.06 -6.12
N THR A 36 -14.55 -10.76 -7.33
CA THR A 36 -13.22 -10.21 -7.60
C THR A 36 -13.27 -9.14 -8.70
N ALA A 37 -12.14 -8.53 -9.01
CA ALA A 37 -12.00 -7.52 -10.04
C ALA A 37 -11.00 -7.95 -11.12
N GLU A 38 -11.23 -7.53 -12.36
CA GLU A 38 -10.38 -7.84 -13.50
C GLU A 38 -9.19 -6.88 -13.56
N GLY A 39 -8.00 -7.37 -13.20
CA GLY A 39 -6.75 -6.64 -13.34
C GLY A 39 -6.56 -5.43 -12.41
N THR A 40 -7.45 -5.25 -11.44
CA THR A 40 -7.36 -4.18 -10.44
C THR A 40 -7.69 -4.69 -9.06
N THR A 41 -7.42 -3.87 -8.03
CA THR A 41 -8.01 -4.05 -6.70
C THR A 41 -9.53 -3.93 -6.77
N LEU A 42 -10.23 -4.65 -5.88
CA LEU A 42 -11.70 -4.70 -5.83
C LEU A 42 -12.32 -3.55 -5.01
N GLY A 43 -11.66 -3.13 -3.93
CA GLY A 43 -12.24 -2.24 -2.91
C GLY A 43 -13.25 -2.94 -2.00
N GLY A 44 -13.08 -4.26 -1.78
CA GLY A 44 -13.89 -5.00 -0.82
C GLY A 44 -13.64 -4.57 0.62
N ASP A 45 -12.46 -4.10 0.90
CA ASP A 45 -12.01 -3.33 2.03
C ASP A 45 -12.18 -1.82 1.70
N ASP A 46 -13.07 -1.06 2.31
CA ASP A 46 -14.16 -1.53 3.17
C ASP A 46 -15.54 -1.36 2.46
N GLY A 47 -15.55 -1.55 1.14
CA GLY A 47 -16.78 -1.48 0.33
C GLY A 47 -17.88 -2.43 0.79
N ILE A 48 -17.53 -3.55 1.45
CA ILE A 48 -18.53 -4.47 2.03
C ILE A 48 -19.21 -3.83 3.23
N GLY A 49 -18.49 -3.09 4.09
CA GLY A 49 -19.09 -2.35 5.20
C GLY A 49 -19.99 -1.23 4.71
N VAL A 50 -19.59 -0.51 3.66
CA VAL A 50 -20.45 0.48 2.98
C VAL A 50 -21.75 -0.18 2.50
N ALA A 51 -21.66 -1.30 1.76
CA ALA A 51 -22.82 -2.01 1.24
C ALA A 51 -23.74 -2.51 2.37
N PHE A 52 -23.16 -3.02 3.46
CA PHE A 52 -23.91 -3.47 4.63
C PHE A 52 -24.70 -2.31 5.27
N MET A 53 -24.08 -1.16 5.50
CA MET A 53 -24.77 0.01 6.04
C MET A 53 -25.87 0.51 5.10
N MET A 54 -25.61 0.57 3.79
CA MET A 54 -26.62 0.96 2.79
C MET A 54 -27.82 0.00 2.78
N ALA A 55 -27.58 -1.30 2.94
CA ALA A 55 -28.67 -2.30 3.04
C ALA A 55 -29.57 -1.99 4.26
N TYR A 56 -28.99 -1.74 5.43
CA TYR A 56 -29.76 -1.36 6.62
C TYR A 56 -30.52 -0.04 6.47
N MET A 57 -29.96 0.94 5.78
CA MET A 57 -30.61 2.22 5.53
C MET A 57 -31.81 2.11 4.56
N THR A 58 -31.78 1.14 3.67
CA THR A 58 -32.78 1.02 2.58
C THR A 58 -33.81 -0.08 2.81
N ASP A 59 -33.48 -1.14 3.55
CA ASP A 59 -34.40 -2.24 3.84
C ASP A 59 -35.37 -1.85 4.96
N LYS A 60 -36.63 -1.60 4.56
CA LYS A 60 -37.72 -1.24 5.51
C LYS A 60 -38.13 -2.40 6.43
N GLN A 61 -37.70 -3.62 6.16
CA GLN A 61 -38.04 -4.82 6.97
C GLN A 61 -36.91 -5.16 7.96
N ALA A 62 -35.72 -4.60 7.77
CA ALA A 62 -34.59 -4.81 8.67
C ALA A 62 -34.92 -4.30 10.08
N LYS A 63 -34.73 -5.16 11.08
CA LYS A 63 -34.90 -4.80 12.49
C LYS A 63 -33.57 -4.34 13.05
N HIS A 64 -33.47 -3.07 13.37
CA HIS A 64 -32.26 -2.48 13.93
C HIS A 64 -32.60 -1.39 14.98
N PRO A 65 -31.72 -1.11 15.94
CA PRO A 65 -31.85 0.06 16.80
C PRO A 65 -31.70 1.36 15.98
N ALA A 66 -31.83 2.51 16.62
CA ALA A 66 -31.45 3.77 15.99
C ALA A 66 -29.97 3.71 15.55
N LEU A 67 -29.70 3.97 14.29
CA LEU A 67 -28.36 3.94 13.67
C LEU A 67 -27.90 5.34 13.33
N GLU A 68 -26.62 5.55 13.51
CA GLU A 68 -25.84 6.65 12.97
C GLU A 68 -24.81 6.01 12.04
N CYS A 69 -24.98 6.16 10.72
CA CYS A 69 -24.08 5.58 9.72
C CYS A 69 -23.02 6.59 9.33
N VAL A 70 -21.76 6.26 9.55
CA VAL A 70 -20.60 7.12 9.30
C VAL A 70 -19.77 6.53 8.18
N PHE A 71 -19.58 7.30 7.11
CA PHE A 71 -18.74 6.97 5.98
C PHE A 71 -17.57 7.94 5.97
N THR A 72 -16.37 7.44 6.21
CA THR A 72 -15.14 8.24 6.10
C THR A 72 -14.52 8.10 4.72
N ALA A 73 -13.64 9.01 4.38
CA ALA A 73 -12.83 8.97 3.17
C ALA A 73 -11.35 9.08 3.56
N ASP A 74 -10.48 8.65 2.63
CA ASP A 74 -9.03 8.78 2.78
C ASP A 74 -8.45 7.97 3.96
N GLU A 75 -9.04 6.81 4.24
CA GLU A 75 -8.55 5.87 5.25
C GLU A 75 -7.23 5.25 4.77
N GLU A 76 -7.20 4.75 3.55
CA GLU A 76 -6.12 3.99 2.93
C GLU A 76 -4.83 4.78 2.68
N THR A 77 -4.85 6.10 2.87
CA THR A 77 -3.71 6.97 2.61
C THR A 77 -3.28 7.78 3.83
N THR A 78 -4.18 8.56 4.41
CA THR A 78 -3.83 9.51 5.48
C THR A 78 -4.76 9.47 6.69
N MET A 79 -5.85 8.70 6.64
CA MET A 79 -6.93 8.67 7.65
C MET A 79 -7.59 10.03 7.90
N ASN A 80 -7.44 10.99 6.98
CA ASN A 80 -7.91 12.36 7.16
C ASN A 80 -9.40 12.45 7.46
N GLY A 81 -10.22 11.60 6.84
CA GLY A 81 -11.65 11.56 7.09
C GLY A 81 -11.99 11.23 8.55
N GLY A 82 -11.28 10.27 9.14
CA GLY A 82 -11.43 9.90 10.54
C GLY A 82 -10.84 10.95 11.50
N ILE A 83 -9.65 11.46 11.20
CA ILE A 83 -8.93 12.42 12.05
C ILE A 83 -9.70 13.75 12.18
N HIS A 84 -10.33 14.21 11.08
CA HIS A 84 -11.04 15.50 11.05
C HIS A 84 -12.55 15.39 11.24
N LEU A 85 -13.06 14.20 11.55
CA LEU A 85 -14.47 13.97 11.81
C LEU A 85 -14.92 14.74 13.08
N ASP A 86 -16.03 15.47 12.98
CA ASP A 86 -16.62 16.12 14.14
C ASP A 86 -17.43 15.13 14.99
N TYR A 87 -16.78 14.56 15.97
CA TYR A 87 -17.37 13.56 16.87
C TYR A 87 -18.46 14.12 17.79
N SER A 88 -18.58 15.44 17.94
CA SER A 88 -19.59 16.09 18.79
C SER A 88 -21.02 15.89 18.26
N GLN A 89 -21.18 15.56 17.00
CA GLN A 89 -22.48 15.34 16.37
C GLN A 89 -23.12 14.00 16.73
N PHE A 90 -22.33 13.03 17.20
CA PHE A 90 -22.82 11.69 17.49
C PHE A 90 -23.44 11.58 18.90
N LYS A 91 -24.52 10.83 18.99
CA LYS A 91 -25.26 10.60 20.23
C LYS A 91 -25.24 9.15 20.68
N ALA A 92 -24.89 8.23 19.81
CA ALA A 92 -24.86 6.82 20.11
C ALA A 92 -23.74 6.47 21.10
N LYS A 93 -24.02 5.47 21.94
CA LYS A 93 -23.07 4.98 22.97
C LYS A 93 -22.21 3.82 22.51
N TYR A 94 -22.60 3.17 21.43
CA TYR A 94 -21.91 2.00 20.88
C TYR A 94 -21.41 2.34 19.49
N TYR A 95 -20.15 2.00 19.25
CA TYR A 95 -19.49 2.16 17.98
C TYR A 95 -19.07 0.79 17.45
N VAL A 96 -19.41 0.50 16.21
CA VAL A 96 -19.05 -0.72 15.50
C VAL A 96 -18.33 -0.32 14.23
N ASN A 97 -17.04 -0.59 14.16
CA ASN A 97 -16.27 -0.50 12.94
C ASN A 97 -16.50 -1.77 12.11
N LEU A 98 -16.87 -1.61 10.84
CA LEU A 98 -17.14 -2.72 9.93
C LEU A 98 -15.88 -3.11 9.12
N ASP A 99 -14.85 -2.28 9.19
CA ASP A 99 -13.57 -2.55 8.62
C ASP A 99 -12.77 -3.53 9.51
N GLY A 100 -12.61 -4.75 9.04
CA GLY A 100 -11.86 -5.79 9.71
C GLY A 100 -12.55 -7.14 9.79
N PHE A 101 -11.82 -8.12 10.34
CA PHE A 101 -12.28 -9.50 10.48
C PHE A 101 -12.48 -9.87 11.95
N GLY A 102 -13.70 -10.24 12.32
CA GLY A 102 -14.04 -10.72 13.66
C GLY A 102 -14.14 -9.60 14.71
N PHE A 103 -14.02 -9.99 15.99
CA PHE A 103 -14.11 -9.06 17.12
C PHE A 103 -12.70 -8.70 17.60
N ALA A 104 -12.35 -7.43 17.51
CA ALA A 104 -11.11 -6.91 18.07
C ALA A 104 -11.40 -6.24 19.43
N VAL A 105 -10.54 -6.50 20.42
CA VAL A 105 -10.60 -5.89 21.76
C VAL A 105 -9.47 -4.87 21.98
N GLY A 106 -8.67 -4.61 20.97
CA GLY A 106 -7.59 -3.64 20.97
C GLY A 106 -6.88 -3.63 19.62
N SER A 107 -6.07 -2.60 19.40
CA SER A 107 -5.23 -2.46 18.21
C SER A 107 -3.81 -2.04 18.61
N ALA A 108 -2.84 -2.36 17.75
CA ALA A 108 -1.50 -1.80 17.86
C ALA A 108 -1.51 -0.32 17.46
N GLY A 109 -0.62 0.46 18.06
CA GLY A 109 -0.36 1.82 17.59
C GLY A 109 0.58 1.81 16.39
N GLU A 110 0.48 2.85 15.56
CA GLU A 110 1.36 3.10 14.43
C GLU A 110 2.02 4.47 14.56
N ILE A 111 3.25 4.58 14.08
CA ILE A 111 3.97 5.84 13.97
C ILE A 111 4.56 5.93 12.57
N ASP A 112 4.08 6.87 11.77
CA ASP A 112 4.65 7.21 10.49
C ASP A 112 5.73 8.28 10.65
N ALA A 113 6.91 8.01 10.08
CA ALA A 113 8.00 8.97 10.01
C ALA A 113 8.34 9.30 8.55
N ARG A 114 8.10 10.55 8.14
CA ARG A 114 8.55 11.05 6.84
C ARG A 114 9.91 11.69 6.96
N VAL A 115 10.92 11.07 6.36
CA VAL A 115 12.27 11.61 6.31
C VAL A 115 12.50 12.29 4.96
N LEU A 116 12.78 13.60 4.98
CA LEU A 116 13.13 14.37 3.80
C LEU A 116 14.64 14.68 3.84
N MET A 117 15.37 14.08 2.92
CA MET A 117 16.81 14.34 2.78
C MET A 117 17.06 15.17 1.52
N PRO A 118 17.60 16.39 1.63
CA PRO A 118 18.00 17.14 0.46
C PRO A 118 19.15 16.39 -0.25
N ARG A 119 18.99 16.16 -1.55
CA ARG A 119 20.01 15.51 -2.38
C ARG A 119 20.55 16.50 -3.39
N GLY A 120 21.89 16.56 -3.49
CA GLY A 120 22.54 17.16 -4.65
C GLY A 120 22.39 16.24 -5.87
N HIS A 121 22.32 16.83 -7.06
CA HIS A 121 22.42 16.09 -8.31
C HIS A 121 23.82 16.32 -8.89
N GLU A 122 24.58 15.23 -9.01
CA GLU A 122 25.85 15.23 -9.70
C GLU A 122 25.72 14.48 -11.02
N PRO A 123 26.35 14.94 -12.09
CA PRO A 123 26.37 14.19 -13.34
C PRO A 123 27.11 12.86 -13.15
N VAL A 124 26.65 11.82 -13.84
CA VAL A 124 27.38 10.55 -13.88
C VAL A 124 28.77 10.79 -14.47
N ARG A 125 29.79 10.23 -13.83
CA ARG A 125 31.17 10.38 -14.28
C ARG A 125 31.36 9.82 -15.68
N PRO A 126 32.05 10.56 -16.57
CA PRO A 126 32.27 10.12 -17.95
C PRO A 126 32.95 8.74 -18.00
N GLY A 127 32.47 7.86 -18.88
CA GLY A 127 33.00 6.52 -19.07
C GLY A 127 32.48 5.46 -18.09
N TRP A 128 31.71 5.84 -17.10
CA TRP A 128 31.09 4.88 -16.18
C TRP A 128 29.92 4.15 -16.84
N GLN A 129 29.75 2.88 -16.49
CA GLN A 129 28.70 2.01 -17.02
C GLN A 129 27.51 1.97 -16.08
N ALA A 130 26.30 2.06 -16.64
CA ALA A 130 25.07 1.93 -15.87
C ALA A 130 24.67 0.46 -15.73
N LEU A 131 24.34 0.06 -14.50
CA LEU A 131 23.81 -1.25 -14.16
C LEU A 131 22.43 -1.08 -13.52
N CYS A 132 21.53 -1.99 -13.85
CA CYS A 132 20.21 -2.07 -13.19
C CYS A 132 20.21 -3.26 -12.24
N LEU A 133 20.04 -2.98 -10.96
CA LEU A 133 19.86 -3.97 -9.90
C LEU A 133 18.36 -4.14 -9.65
N LYS A 134 17.90 -5.38 -9.52
CA LYS A 134 16.50 -5.67 -9.23
C LYS A 134 16.37 -6.75 -8.17
N ILE A 135 15.44 -6.53 -7.26
CA ILE A 135 14.96 -7.53 -6.30
C ILE A 135 13.54 -7.87 -6.74
N GLU A 136 13.31 -9.12 -7.10
CA GLU A 136 12.03 -9.61 -7.64
C GLU A 136 11.67 -10.97 -7.01
N GLY A 137 10.40 -11.39 -7.18
CA GLY A 137 9.95 -12.73 -6.76
C GLY A 137 9.60 -12.86 -5.28
N LEU A 138 9.53 -11.76 -4.53
CA LEU A 138 9.05 -11.79 -3.16
C LEU A 138 7.52 -11.73 -3.10
N HIS A 139 6.96 -12.25 -2.01
CA HIS A 139 5.51 -12.33 -1.85
C HIS A 139 4.84 -10.96 -1.63
N GLY A 140 5.54 -10.02 -0.98
CA GLY A 140 4.92 -8.76 -0.55
C GLY A 140 3.82 -8.99 0.49
N GLY A 141 2.95 -8.02 0.69
CA GLY A 141 1.79 -8.14 1.56
C GLY A 141 1.51 -6.89 2.39
N HIS A 142 0.53 -6.98 3.29
CA HIS A 142 0.18 -5.92 4.21
C HIS A 142 1.11 -5.90 5.42
N SER A 143 1.67 -4.73 5.76
CA SER A 143 2.67 -4.58 6.84
C SER A 143 2.11 -4.83 8.24
N GLY A 144 0.82 -4.61 8.46
CA GLY A 144 0.11 -4.92 9.71
C GLY A 144 -0.37 -6.37 9.76
N ASN A 145 -1.39 -6.72 8.98
CA ASN A 145 -2.07 -8.01 9.04
C ASN A 145 -1.18 -9.22 8.71
N GLN A 146 -0.11 -9.01 7.94
CA GLN A 146 0.80 -10.06 7.49
C GLN A 146 2.22 -9.91 8.06
N ALA A 147 2.43 -9.01 9.03
CA ALA A 147 3.72 -8.81 9.69
C ALA A 147 4.29 -10.09 10.32
N LEU A 148 3.43 -10.93 10.89
CA LEU A 148 3.81 -12.20 11.52
C LEU A 148 4.23 -13.30 10.53
N LEU A 149 4.05 -13.09 9.23
CA LEU A 149 4.46 -14.05 8.20
C LEU A 149 5.94 -13.93 7.83
N GLU A 150 6.69 -13.05 8.51
CA GLU A 150 8.14 -12.85 8.32
C GLU A 150 8.55 -12.66 6.86
N ARG A 151 7.73 -11.93 6.09
CA ARG A 151 7.98 -11.69 4.67
C ARG A 151 9.12 -10.69 4.48
N ALA A 152 10.04 -11.02 3.57
CA ALA A 152 11.12 -10.11 3.22
C ALA A 152 10.59 -8.88 2.44
N SER A 153 11.12 -7.70 2.76
CA SER A 153 10.88 -6.47 2.00
C SER A 153 11.98 -6.27 0.97
N ALA A 154 11.60 -6.13 -0.30
CA ALA A 154 12.55 -5.90 -1.39
C ALA A 154 13.34 -4.59 -1.20
N ILE A 155 12.75 -3.56 -0.57
CA ILE A 155 13.42 -2.29 -0.29
C ILE A 155 14.56 -2.53 0.69
N ILE A 156 14.32 -3.27 1.78
CA ILE A 156 15.35 -3.56 2.79
C ILE A 156 16.46 -4.43 2.19
N LEU A 157 16.11 -5.39 1.33
CA LEU A 157 17.13 -6.23 0.67
C LEU A 157 17.97 -5.42 -0.32
N LEU A 158 17.36 -4.52 -1.09
CA LEU A 158 18.08 -3.63 -1.99
C LEU A 158 19.02 -2.67 -1.23
N ASP A 159 18.55 -2.11 -0.11
CA ASP A 159 19.36 -1.23 0.72
C ASP A 159 20.58 -1.96 1.27
N ARG A 160 20.41 -3.16 1.82
CA ARG A 160 21.53 -4.00 2.27
C ARG A 160 22.51 -4.32 1.16
N LEU A 161 22.01 -4.68 -0.03
CA LEU A 161 22.84 -4.93 -1.19
C LEU A 161 23.67 -3.69 -1.57
N LEU A 162 23.07 -2.50 -1.58
CA LEU A 162 23.79 -1.27 -1.90
C LEU A 162 24.85 -0.92 -0.85
N LEU A 163 24.58 -1.17 0.43
CA LEU A 163 25.56 -0.99 1.50
C LEU A 163 26.72 -1.97 1.36
N ASP A 164 26.46 -3.25 1.12
CA ASP A 164 27.52 -4.25 0.89
C ASP A 164 28.36 -3.91 -0.34
N LEU A 165 27.75 -3.37 -1.39
CA LEU A 165 28.47 -2.93 -2.60
C LEU A 165 29.34 -1.70 -2.33
N GLU A 166 28.90 -0.77 -1.47
CA GLU A 166 29.69 0.42 -1.10
C GLU A 166 30.99 0.05 -0.42
N GLU A 167 31.03 -1.05 0.36
CA GLU A 167 32.23 -1.57 0.97
C GLU A 167 33.20 -2.22 -0.02
N GLN A 168 32.67 -2.77 -1.13
CA GLN A 168 33.44 -3.58 -2.08
C GLN A 168 33.82 -2.81 -3.34
N SER A 169 33.06 -1.81 -3.73
CA SER A 169 33.22 -1.08 -4.99
C SER A 169 32.75 0.36 -4.89
N THR A 170 33.31 1.21 -5.76
CA THR A 170 32.83 2.58 -5.89
C THR A 170 31.72 2.62 -6.94
N PHE A 171 30.57 3.22 -6.59
CA PHE A 171 29.50 3.48 -7.52
C PHE A 171 28.84 4.84 -7.30
N GLN A 172 28.07 5.30 -8.27
CA GLN A 172 27.14 6.43 -8.12
C GLN A 172 25.70 5.90 -8.21
N LEU A 173 24.88 6.19 -7.20
CA LEU A 173 23.45 5.86 -7.24
C LEU A 173 22.74 6.88 -8.13
N ILE A 174 22.15 6.42 -9.23
CA ILE A 174 21.36 7.25 -10.15
C ILE A 174 19.92 7.36 -9.65
N THR A 175 19.29 6.22 -9.37
CA THR A 175 17.93 6.17 -8.85
C THR A 175 17.70 4.87 -8.06
N ALA A 176 16.80 4.92 -7.08
CA ALA A 176 16.30 3.74 -6.40
C ALA A 176 14.78 3.85 -6.29
N LYS A 177 14.08 2.72 -6.45
CA LYS A 177 12.62 2.62 -6.36
C LYS A 177 12.26 1.37 -5.58
N GLY A 178 11.23 1.47 -4.76
CA GLY A 178 10.61 0.32 -4.08
C GLY A 178 9.13 0.20 -4.44
N GLY A 179 8.62 -1.02 -4.48
CA GLY A 179 7.24 -1.30 -4.85
C GLY A 179 7.00 -1.41 -6.37
N ARG A 180 5.71 -1.58 -6.75
CA ARG A 180 5.27 -1.61 -8.15
C ARG A 180 5.17 -0.20 -8.75
N GLU A 181 4.82 -0.10 -10.04
CA GLU A 181 4.51 1.19 -10.67
C GLU A 181 3.40 1.91 -9.88
N GLY A 182 3.68 3.16 -9.48
CA GLY A 182 2.80 3.93 -8.57
C GLY A 182 3.40 4.16 -7.18
N GLY A 183 4.49 3.47 -6.84
CA GLY A 183 5.19 3.61 -5.55
C GLY A 183 4.90 2.48 -4.58
N CYS A 184 5.56 2.54 -3.42
CA CYS A 184 5.29 1.66 -2.29
C CYS A 184 4.32 2.39 -1.36
N MET A 185 3.19 1.78 -1.06
CA MET A 185 2.32 2.27 0.01
C MET A 185 3.00 2.03 1.36
N ALA A 186 2.83 2.95 2.31
CA ALA A 186 3.41 2.84 3.65
C ALA A 186 2.99 1.54 4.36
N THR A 187 1.76 1.09 4.09
CA THR A 187 1.18 -0.14 4.64
C THR A 187 1.55 -1.42 3.89
N ALA A 188 2.41 -1.36 2.85
CA ALA A 188 2.77 -2.52 2.04
C ALA A 188 4.19 -3.00 2.29
N ILE A 189 4.36 -4.33 2.40
CA ILE A 189 5.67 -4.99 2.30
C ILE A 189 6.03 -5.07 0.82
N ALA A 190 7.09 -4.37 0.40
CA ALA A 190 7.47 -4.32 -1.01
C ALA A 190 7.92 -5.69 -1.54
N ALA A 191 7.26 -6.17 -2.60
CA ALA A 191 7.62 -7.42 -3.29
C ALA A 191 8.75 -7.23 -4.31
N THR A 192 8.94 -5.99 -4.78
CA THR A 192 9.95 -5.63 -5.78
C THR A 192 10.66 -4.36 -5.39
N ALA A 193 11.92 -4.24 -5.79
CA ALA A 193 12.69 -3.00 -5.70
C ALA A 193 13.75 -2.98 -6.80
N SER A 194 14.16 -1.79 -7.22
CA SER A 194 15.22 -1.64 -8.21
C SER A 194 16.09 -0.41 -7.95
N ALA A 195 17.34 -0.47 -8.37
CA ALA A 195 18.23 0.66 -8.42
C ALA A 195 18.97 0.71 -9.76
N ILE A 196 19.27 1.90 -10.22
CA ILE A 196 20.23 2.12 -11.30
C ILE A 196 21.46 2.75 -10.65
N ILE A 197 22.60 2.08 -10.82
CA ILE A 197 23.89 2.55 -10.35
C ILE A 197 24.82 2.73 -11.55
N ALA A 198 25.82 3.61 -11.42
CA ALA A 198 26.92 3.71 -12.36
C ALA A 198 28.20 3.23 -11.70
N VAL A 199 29.00 2.42 -12.41
CA VAL A 199 30.28 1.85 -11.96
C VAL A 199 31.42 2.21 -12.93
N PRO A 200 32.67 2.32 -12.43
CA PRO A 200 33.78 2.85 -13.23
C PRO A 200 34.19 1.97 -14.43
N ASP A 201 34.09 0.66 -14.31
CA ASP A 201 34.56 -0.26 -15.33
C ASP A 201 33.89 -1.64 -15.29
N THR A 202 34.24 -2.51 -16.24
CA THR A 202 33.71 -3.86 -16.34
C THR A 202 34.04 -4.75 -15.13
N LYS A 203 35.20 -4.55 -14.51
CA LYS A 203 35.62 -5.32 -13.33
C LYS A 203 34.77 -4.98 -12.12
N ALA A 204 34.47 -3.69 -11.93
CA ALA A 204 33.54 -3.26 -10.89
C ALA A 204 32.13 -3.81 -11.18
N ALA A 205 31.68 -3.85 -12.43
CA ALA A 205 30.42 -4.46 -12.81
C ALA A 205 30.37 -5.98 -12.51
N GLU A 206 31.44 -6.72 -12.79
CA GLU A 206 31.57 -8.14 -12.44
C GLU A 206 31.50 -8.37 -10.92
N THR A 207 32.13 -7.50 -10.12
CA THR A 207 32.08 -7.57 -8.66
C THR A 207 30.66 -7.38 -8.13
N VAL A 208 29.88 -6.50 -8.76
CA VAL A 208 28.45 -6.28 -8.40
C VAL A 208 27.58 -7.48 -8.74
N LEU A 209 27.94 -8.25 -9.77
CA LEU A 209 27.17 -9.39 -10.27
C LEU A 209 27.57 -10.74 -9.62
N ALA A 210 28.67 -10.77 -8.87
CA ALA A 210 29.16 -11.95 -8.16
C ALA A 210 28.53 -12.10 -6.78
#